data_10b3a47af73af34966a7949cd05e6a8e
#
_entry.id   10b3a47af73af34966a7949cd05e6a8e
#
_cell.length_a   1.000
_cell.length_b   1.000
_cell.length_c   1.000
_cell.angle_alpha   90.00
_cell.angle_beta   90.00
_cell.angle_gamma   90.00
#
_symmetry.space_group_name_H-M   'P 1'
#
loop_
_entity.id
_entity.type
_entity.pdbx_description
1 polymer ?
#
loop_
_entity_poly.entity_id
_entity_poly.type
_entity_poly.pdbx_seq_one_letter_code
_entity_poly.pdbx_strand_id
1 'polypeptide(L)'
;MLVGLLGGIFVMLIVDEDPDTSSVTRVVQRVGTTEQAGTTQTASVPSEWTEEGPPPAALNQLFRDVAQQVTAGVVSIRVESGEGSAGQSPLGRPEESLGSGVLISPDGYIVTNNHVVEGAERIRVRLADKREFDARIVGRDSSTDLAVIKIDGEGAFPAVPFGNSDRVQVGNWVVAVGNPLQLTSTVTAGIVSALGRQLRIIEDQFRVESFIQTDAAINPGNSGGALVNLQGELVGINTAIASRSRRTEGYGFAIPSALVERVSTDLIAYGEVRRGYLGVSIRPVDAERADKLGLDDIRGVYIEEVQPSSAADRAGLRDGDVVTSIMGELVSAPNDLQSLIARRRPGDTVTVGVWRDGINRTLEVTLMGEDTSVYQEWLSDLRSGPSSGSESPEYQPPDNQQNDTAVTEIDGWSIGLRALSDAEASTFGVDGGAYVAYVESGGRAAAAGLPRNVVITRLGDTRIETPADVVQHLAETTGSVLVQVQRRDGTPAFYEID
;
A
#
# COMPACT_ATOMS: atom_id res chain seq x y z
N MET A 1 -22.42 -49.19 -14.15
CA MET A 1 -22.66 -48.19 -15.20
C MET A 1 -23.65 -47.17 -14.67
N LEU A 2 -23.20 -45.97 -14.36
CA LEU A 2 -24.07 -44.86 -13.89
C LEU A 2 -23.98 -43.76 -14.94
N VAL A 3 -25.10 -43.40 -15.54
CA VAL A 3 -25.19 -42.30 -16.54
C VAL A 3 -25.89 -41.12 -15.90
N GLY A 4 -25.18 -40.01 -15.83
CA GLY A 4 -25.76 -38.72 -15.37
C GLY A 4 -25.60 -37.67 -16.45
N LEU A 5 -26.68 -36.96 -16.78
CA LEU A 5 -26.71 -35.88 -17.78
C LEU A 5 -26.80 -34.55 -17.04
N LEU A 6 -25.78 -33.71 -17.18
CA LEU A 6 -25.79 -32.32 -16.72
C LEU A 6 -25.23 -31.44 -17.84
N GLY A 7 -26.10 -30.67 -18.46
CA GLY A 7 -25.72 -29.51 -19.27
C GLY A 7 -24.81 -29.79 -20.47
N GLY A 8 -25.16 -30.69 -21.38
CA GLY A 8 -24.45 -30.89 -22.65
C GLY A 8 -23.09 -31.61 -22.57
N ILE A 9 -22.74 -32.17 -21.39
CA ILE A 9 -21.52 -32.98 -21.20
C ILE A 9 -21.93 -34.40 -20.88
N PHE A 10 -21.50 -35.35 -21.74
CA PHE A 10 -21.71 -36.79 -21.52
C PHE A 10 -20.47 -37.33 -20.78
N VAL A 11 -20.63 -37.81 -19.56
CA VAL A 11 -19.53 -38.45 -18.80
C VAL A 11 -19.85 -39.94 -18.76
N MET A 12 -19.02 -40.74 -19.43
CA MET A 12 -19.07 -42.19 -19.36
C MET A 12 -17.95 -42.68 -18.43
N LEU A 13 -18.31 -43.29 -17.31
CA LEU A 13 -17.39 -43.96 -16.41
C LEU A 13 -17.29 -45.43 -16.83
N ILE A 14 -16.13 -45.86 -17.35
CA ILE A 14 -15.78 -47.27 -17.56
C ILE A 14 -14.92 -47.65 -16.36
N VAL A 15 -15.41 -48.58 -15.56
CA VAL A 15 -14.65 -49.22 -14.48
C VAL A 15 -14.15 -50.54 -15.03
N ASP A 16 -12.85 -50.64 -15.25
CA ASP A 16 -12.19 -51.91 -15.53
C ASP A 16 -11.74 -52.48 -14.19
N GLU A 17 -12.27 -53.65 -13.86
CA GLU A 17 -11.90 -54.41 -12.66
C GLU A 17 -10.66 -55.24 -12.95
N ASP A 18 -9.47 -54.66 -12.75
CA ASP A 18 -8.23 -55.40 -12.66
C ASP A 18 -7.76 -55.39 -11.20
N PRO A 19 -7.49 -56.50 -10.57
CA PRO A 19 -7.39 -56.63 -9.11
C PRO A 19 -6.11 -56.02 -8.50
N ASP A 20 -5.20 -55.47 -9.28
CA ASP A 20 -3.89 -54.99 -8.74
C ASP A 20 -3.54 -53.49 -8.95
N THR A 21 -4.44 -52.69 -9.56
CA THR A 21 -4.18 -51.25 -9.66
C THR A 21 -5.50 -50.45 -9.73
N SER A 22 -5.85 -49.75 -8.65
CA SER A 22 -6.96 -48.78 -8.63
C SER A 22 -6.56 -47.45 -9.26
N SER A 23 -6.52 -47.34 -10.59
CA SER A 23 -6.39 -46.08 -11.31
C SER A 23 -7.71 -45.75 -12.01
N VAL A 24 -8.34 -44.62 -11.59
CA VAL A 24 -9.53 -44.07 -12.24
C VAL A 24 -9.09 -43.16 -13.36
N THR A 25 -9.20 -43.62 -14.61
CA THR A 25 -8.95 -42.73 -15.76
C THR A 25 -10.23 -42.01 -16.16
N ARG A 26 -10.21 -40.71 -16.08
CA ARG A 26 -11.34 -39.84 -16.45
C ARG A 26 -11.17 -39.40 -17.92
N VAL A 27 -11.93 -40.00 -18.82
CA VAL A 27 -11.99 -39.55 -20.23
C VAL A 27 -13.13 -38.57 -20.41
N VAL A 28 -12.78 -37.32 -20.73
CA VAL A 28 -13.76 -36.29 -21.09
C VAL A 28 -13.77 -36.13 -22.60
N GLN A 29 -14.82 -36.65 -23.26
CA GLN A 29 -15.02 -36.47 -24.69
C GLN A 29 -16.01 -35.31 -24.94
N ARG A 30 -15.53 -34.22 -25.53
CA ARG A 30 -16.38 -33.13 -26.01
C ARG A 30 -16.98 -33.49 -27.35
N VAL A 31 -18.29 -33.52 -27.44
CA VAL A 31 -19.01 -33.56 -28.73
C VAL A 31 -19.07 -32.14 -29.28
N GLY A 32 -18.27 -31.86 -30.29
CA GLY A 32 -18.26 -30.58 -30.98
C GLY A 32 -19.43 -30.48 -31.97
N THR A 33 -20.17 -29.36 -31.89
CA THR A 33 -20.94 -28.83 -33.02
C THR A 33 -20.02 -28.00 -33.89
N THR A 34 -19.94 -28.40 -35.19
CA THR A 34 -19.23 -27.67 -36.24
C THR A 34 -19.85 -26.31 -36.46
N GLU A 35 -19.02 -25.23 -36.26
CA GLU A 35 -19.11 -24.03 -37.12
C GLU A 35 -17.86 -23.17 -36.96
N GLN A 36 -17.25 -22.91 -38.09
CA GLN A 36 -16.37 -21.85 -38.54
C GLN A 36 -15.09 -21.50 -37.74
N ALA A 37 -14.00 -21.67 -38.48
CA ALA A 37 -12.63 -21.33 -38.21
C ALA A 37 -12.42 -19.85 -37.88
N GLY A 38 -12.22 -19.54 -36.61
CA GLY A 38 -11.40 -18.43 -36.17
C GLY A 38 -10.13 -19.02 -35.59
N THR A 39 -8.99 -18.69 -36.14
CA THR A 39 -7.68 -19.08 -35.61
C THR A 39 -7.47 -18.43 -34.23
N THR A 40 -7.94 -19.08 -33.19
CA THR A 40 -7.49 -18.81 -31.84
C THR A 40 -6.08 -19.40 -31.72
N GLN A 41 -5.06 -18.57 -31.67
CA GLN A 41 -3.75 -19.01 -31.21
C GLN A 41 -3.91 -19.46 -29.74
N THR A 42 -4.12 -20.74 -29.56
CA THR A 42 -3.86 -21.37 -28.26
C THR A 42 -2.36 -21.23 -28.01
N ALA A 43 -1.99 -20.44 -27.02
CA ALA A 43 -0.64 -20.46 -26.50
C ALA A 43 -0.29 -21.91 -26.21
N SER A 44 0.57 -22.49 -27.04
CA SER A 44 1.10 -23.84 -26.81
C SER A 44 1.94 -23.75 -25.53
N VAL A 45 1.49 -24.42 -24.49
CA VAL A 45 2.33 -24.73 -23.32
C VAL A 45 3.56 -25.43 -23.88
N PRO A 46 4.79 -24.93 -23.63
CA PRO A 46 5.99 -25.58 -24.13
C PRO A 46 6.00 -27.06 -23.71
N SER A 47 6.20 -27.96 -24.66
CA SER A 47 6.23 -29.40 -24.43
C SER A 47 7.47 -29.89 -23.65
N GLU A 48 8.25 -28.98 -23.10
CA GLU A 48 9.45 -29.21 -22.30
C GLU A 48 9.25 -29.09 -20.79
N TRP A 49 8.01 -29.12 -20.31
CA TRP A 49 7.78 -29.44 -18.91
C TRP A 49 8.05 -30.93 -18.72
N THR A 50 9.35 -31.28 -18.68
CA THR A 50 9.76 -32.58 -18.18
C THR A 50 9.22 -32.68 -16.74
N GLU A 51 8.65 -33.82 -16.39
CA GLU A 51 8.08 -34.14 -15.06
C GLU A 51 9.13 -34.09 -13.91
N GLU A 52 10.33 -33.56 -14.16
CA GLU A 52 11.43 -33.38 -13.20
C GLU A 52 11.52 -31.98 -12.64
N GLY A 53 10.43 -31.51 -11.99
CA GLY A 53 10.56 -30.49 -10.94
C GLY A 53 11.33 -31.11 -9.75
N PRO A 54 11.99 -30.29 -8.89
CA PRO A 54 12.66 -30.82 -7.71
C PRO A 54 11.64 -31.66 -6.91
N PRO A 55 12.03 -32.85 -6.46
CA PRO A 55 11.09 -33.72 -5.74
C PRO A 55 10.50 -32.97 -4.55
N PRO A 56 9.23 -33.17 -4.17
CA PRO A 56 8.57 -32.45 -3.08
C PRO A 56 9.37 -32.43 -1.76
N ALA A 57 10.18 -33.46 -1.53
CA ALA A 57 11.09 -33.52 -0.40
C ALA A 57 12.21 -32.47 -0.45
N ALA A 58 12.74 -32.15 -1.64
CA ALA A 58 13.78 -31.13 -1.80
C ALA A 58 13.24 -29.73 -1.59
N LEU A 59 12.03 -29.43 -2.07
CA LEU A 59 11.36 -28.16 -1.83
C LEU A 59 11.06 -27.95 -0.34
N ASN A 60 10.53 -28.98 0.34
CA ASN A 60 10.32 -28.95 1.79
C ASN A 60 11.61 -28.72 2.58
N GLN A 61 12.74 -29.31 2.13
CA GLN A 61 14.02 -29.11 2.78
C GLN A 61 14.48 -27.67 2.59
N LEU A 62 14.35 -27.10 1.40
CA LEU A 62 14.72 -25.72 1.07
C LEU A 62 13.98 -24.73 1.97
N PHE A 63 12.66 -24.85 2.14
CA PHE A 63 11.89 -23.99 3.03
C PHE A 63 12.33 -24.11 4.49
N ARG A 64 12.68 -25.31 4.96
CA ARG A 64 13.19 -25.50 6.33
C ARG A 64 14.55 -24.84 6.54
N ASP A 65 15.43 -25.00 5.56
CA ASP A 65 16.79 -24.42 5.64
C ASP A 65 16.72 -22.89 5.65
N VAL A 66 15.92 -22.30 4.74
CA VAL A 66 15.67 -20.83 4.73
C VAL A 66 15.06 -20.37 6.05
N ALA A 67 14.02 -21.04 6.54
CA ALA A 67 13.37 -20.69 7.80
C ALA A 67 14.37 -20.74 8.98
N GLN A 68 15.19 -21.78 9.06
CA GLN A 68 16.18 -21.94 10.14
C GLN A 68 17.26 -20.86 10.07
N GLN A 69 17.78 -20.58 8.88
CA GLN A 69 18.82 -19.56 8.66
C GLN A 69 18.32 -18.17 9.01
N VAL A 70 17.15 -17.78 8.46
CA VAL A 70 16.63 -16.42 8.58
C VAL A 70 16.09 -16.13 9.97
N THR A 71 15.46 -17.11 10.63
CA THR A 71 14.92 -16.94 11.99
C THR A 71 15.98 -16.48 12.98
N ALA A 72 17.24 -16.91 12.83
CA ALA A 72 18.32 -16.47 13.71
C ALA A 72 18.57 -14.96 13.66
N GLY A 73 18.37 -14.35 12.48
CA GLY A 73 18.56 -12.91 12.24
C GLY A 73 17.31 -12.06 12.43
N VAL A 74 16.14 -12.65 12.76
CA VAL A 74 14.90 -11.91 13.02
C VAL A 74 14.64 -11.84 14.51
N VAL A 75 14.45 -10.63 15.00
CA VAL A 75 14.31 -10.33 16.44
C VAL A 75 12.89 -9.87 16.78
N SER A 76 12.53 -10.06 18.07
CA SER A 76 11.33 -9.44 18.65
C SER A 76 11.70 -8.08 19.23
N ILE A 77 10.89 -7.08 18.97
CA ILE A 77 11.03 -5.72 19.49
C ILE A 77 9.86 -5.44 20.41
N ARG A 78 10.16 -5.05 21.66
CA ARG A 78 9.21 -4.54 22.63
C ARG A 78 9.48 -3.07 22.87
N VAL A 79 8.44 -2.28 22.80
CA VAL A 79 8.48 -0.84 23.04
C VAL A 79 7.64 -0.52 24.27
N GLU A 80 8.22 0.23 25.18
CA GLU A 80 7.54 0.82 26.34
C GLU A 80 7.32 2.31 25.99
N SER A 81 6.06 2.74 25.94
CA SER A 81 5.69 4.15 25.67
C SER A 81 5.57 4.92 26.99
N GLY A 82 5.91 6.22 26.97
CA GLY A 82 5.93 7.05 28.16
C GLY A 82 4.56 7.43 28.71
N GLU A 83 4.57 7.95 29.96
CA GLU A 83 3.40 8.54 30.61
C GLU A 83 2.96 9.79 29.86
N GLY A 84 1.92 9.71 29.03
CA GLY A 84 1.37 10.85 28.28
C GLY A 84 0.93 10.54 26.86
N SER A 85 1.27 9.37 26.33
CA SER A 85 0.74 8.89 25.08
C SER A 85 -0.74 8.50 25.24
N ALA A 86 -1.61 8.87 24.28
CA ALA A 86 -3.07 8.79 24.36
C ALA A 86 -3.64 7.33 24.35
N GLY A 87 -3.07 6.45 25.13
CA GLY A 87 -3.42 5.04 25.27
C GLY A 87 -3.05 4.49 26.63
N GLN A 88 -3.56 5.11 27.71
CA GLN A 88 -3.47 4.43 29.01
C GLN A 88 -4.40 3.23 29.02
N SER A 89 -3.83 2.03 29.15
CA SER A 89 -4.59 0.86 29.56
C SER A 89 -5.47 1.22 30.78
N PRO A 90 -6.74 0.77 30.84
CA PRO A 90 -7.62 1.01 32.00
C PRO A 90 -7.02 0.62 33.36
N LEU A 91 -5.87 -0.05 33.36
CA LEU A 91 -5.12 -0.51 34.53
C LEU A 91 -3.86 0.32 34.82
N GLY A 92 -3.62 1.46 34.13
CA GLY A 92 -2.46 2.33 34.36
C GLY A 92 -1.10 1.70 34.03
N ARG A 93 -1.07 0.65 33.20
CA ARG A 93 0.17 0.05 32.71
C ARG A 93 0.59 0.75 31.43
N PRO A 94 1.91 0.97 31.18
CA PRO A 94 2.40 1.44 29.91
C PRO A 94 1.86 0.55 28.78
N GLU A 95 1.43 1.14 27.68
CA GLU A 95 1.03 0.36 26.50
C GLU A 95 2.27 -0.25 25.89
N GLU A 96 2.37 -1.58 25.91
CA GLU A 96 3.45 -2.32 25.27
C GLU A 96 3.11 -2.58 23.81
N SER A 97 3.85 -1.99 22.88
CA SER A 97 3.80 -2.35 21.46
C SER A 97 4.81 -3.44 21.15
N LEU A 98 4.41 -4.39 20.30
CA LEU A 98 5.23 -5.52 19.87
C LEU A 98 5.40 -5.51 18.36
N GLY A 99 6.65 -5.67 17.90
CA GLY A 99 7.00 -5.82 16.51
C GLY A 99 8.18 -6.74 16.30
N SER A 100 8.64 -6.81 15.08
CA SER A 100 9.83 -7.56 14.68
C SER A 100 10.91 -6.62 14.14
N GLY A 101 12.13 -7.12 14.02
CA GLY A 101 13.24 -6.46 13.36
C GLY A 101 14.15 -7.46 12.69
N VAL A 102 14.98 -6.98 11.77
CA VAL A 102 15.94 -7.77 11.03
C VAL A 102 17.34 -7.26 11.32
N LEU A 103 18.21 -8.13 11.85
CA LEU A 103 19.63 -7.87 11.98
C LEU A 103 20.25 -7.78 10.58
N ILE A 104 20.78 -6.63 10.25
CA ILE A 104 21.39 -6.36 8.91
C ILE A 104 22.91 -6.33 8.96
N SER A 105 23.50 -6.35 10.17
CA SER A 105 24.96 -6.34 10.33
C SER A 105 25.40 -7.14 11.55
N PRO A 106 26.61 -7.73 11.52
CA PRO A 106 27.13 -8.52 12.64
C PRO A 106 27.42 -7.72 13.91
N ASP A 107 27.51 -6.41 13.81
CA ASP A 107 27.76 -5.51 14.95
C ASP A 107 26.45 -5.05 15.62
N GLY A 108 25.28 -5.49 15.14
CA GLY A 108 24.00 -5.35 15.84
C GLY A 108 23.11 -4.20 15.38
N TYR A 109 23.24 -3.73 14.12
CA TYR A 109 22.23 -2.89 13.52
C TYR A 109 21.02 -3.70 13.09
N ILE A 110 19.83 -3.19 13.40
CA ILE A 110 18.55 -3.82 13.16
C ILE A 110 17.67 -2.83 12.39
N VAL A 111 17.09 -3.27 11.29
CA VAL A 111 16.02 -2.55 10.58
C VAL A 111 14.66 -3.03 11.08
N THR A 112 13.75 -2.09 11.25
CA THR A 112 12.34 -2.32 11.59
C THR A 112 11.47 -1.25 10.94
N ASN A 113 10.15 -1.30 11.17
CA ASN A 113 9.27 -0.21 10.75
C ASN A 113 9.35 0.99 11.71
N ASN A 114 9.14 2.20 11.18
CA ASN A 114 9.09 3.42 11.99
C ASN A 114 7.96 3.36 13.01
N HIS A 115 6.75 2.94 12.58
CA HIS A 115 5.60 2.84 13.48
C HIS A 115 5.79 1.85 14.65
N VAL A 116 6.73 0.89 14.55
CA VAL A 116 7.08 -0.03 15.65
C VAL A 116 7.81 0.68 16.78
N VAL A 117 8.65 1.67 16.47
CA VAL A 117 9.54 2.35 17.44
C VAL A 117 9.15 3.82 17.68
N GLU A 118 8.09 4.28 17.05
CA GLU A 118 7.60 5.65 17.22
C GLU A 118 7.07 5.88 18.63
N GLY A 119 7.47 7.00 19.26
CA GLY A 119 7.07 7.32 20.63
C GLY A 119 7.69 6.43 21.71
N ALA A 120 8.69 5.61 21.37
CA ALA A 120 9.36 4.72 22.31
C ALA A 120 10.19 5.51 23.33
N GLU A 121 9.95 5.29 24.62
CA GLU A 121 10.88 5.69 25.70
C GLU A 121 11.96 4.64 25.92
N ARG A 122 11.58 3.38 25.80
CA ARG A 122 12.50 2.26 25.92
C ARG A 122 12.22 1.19 24.90
N ILE A 123 13.28 0.67 24.30
CA ILE A 123 13.22 -0.40 23.31
C ILE A 123 14.03 -1.60 23.84
N ARG A 124 13.38 -2.75 23.88
CA ARG A 124 14.01 -4.03 24.18
C ARG A 124 13.95 -4.96 22.99
N VAL A 125 15.08 -5.52 22.66
CA VAL A 125 15.24 -6.48 21.58
C VAL A 125 15.53 -7.85 22.17
N ARG A 126 14.79 -8.87 21.72
CA ARG A 126 15.03 -10.27 22.07
C ARG A 126 15.39 -11.07 20.82
N LEU A 127 16.53 -11.71 20.87
CA LEU A 127 17.02 -12.60 19.82
C LEU A 127 16.30 -13.97 19.83
N ALA A 128 16.46 -14.72 18.75
CA ALA A 128 15.93 -16.09 18.63
C ALA A 128 16.49 -17.04 19.70
N ASP A 129 17.72 -16.83 20.16
CA ASP A 129 18.37 -17.58 21.26
C ASP A 129 17.95 -17.11 22.65
N LYS A 130 16.98 -16.20 22.75
CA LYS A 130 16.38 -15.63 23.97
C LYS A 130 17.27 -14.62 24.73
N ARG A 131 18.44 -14.25 24.23
CA ARG A 131 19.18 -13.11 24.77
C ARG A 131 18.40 -11.83 24.56
N GLU A 132 18.43 -10.95 25.57
CA GLU A 132 17.73 -9.67 25.55
C GLU A 132 18.74 -8.52 25.65
N PHE A 133 18.46 -7.45 24.93
CA PHE A 133 19.29 -6.25 24.85
C PHE A 133 18.41 -5.01 24.92
N ASP A 134 18.90 -3.97 25.59
CA ASP A 134 18.36 -2.63 25.41
C ASP A 134 18.87 -2.10 24.04
N ALA A 135 18.00 -1.46 23.28
CA ALA A 135 18.32 -0.90 21.99
C ALA A 135 18.15 0.63 22.01
N ARG A 136 18.98 1.29 21.21
CA ARG A 136 18.84 2.72 20.95
C ARG A 136 18.43 2.97 19.51
N ILE A 137 17.63 3.99 19.27
CA ILE A 137 17.29 4.45 17.93
C ILE A 137 18.55 5.10 17.31
N VAL A 138 18.91 4.67 16.11
CA VAL A 138 19.97 5.29 15.29
C VAL A 138 19.39 6.38 14.42
N GLY A 139 18.26 6.11 13.79
CA GLY A 139 17.50 7.06 13.01
C GLY A 139 16.16 6.49 12.57
N ARG A 140 15.27 7.36 12.15
CA ARG A 140 13.91 7.01 11.70
C ARG A 140 13.56 7.77 10.42
N ASP A 141 12.71 7.17 9.64
CA ASP A 141 12.19 7.73 8.40
C ASP A 141 10.70 7.46 8.26
N SER A 142 9.90 8.47 8.56
CA SER A 142 8.42 8.41 8.50
C SER A 142 7.92 8.20 7.07
N SER A 143 8.62 8.74 6.08
CA SER A 143 8.16 8.71 4.69
C SER A 143 8.28 7.35 4.01
N THR A 144 9.12 6.45 4.53
CA THR A 144 9.22 5.04 4.08
C THR A 144 8.73 4.04 5.12
N ASP A 145 8.32 4.50 6.31
CA ASP A 145 8.02 3.65 7.46
C ASP A 145 9.18 2.72 7.86
N LEU A 146 10.42 3.24 7.83
CA LEU A 146 11.62 2.50 8.25
C LEU A 146 12.31 3.15 9.45
N ALA A 147 12.94 2.33 10.27
CA ALA A 147 13.80 2.76 11.34
C ALA A 147 15.01 1.83 11.48
N VAL A 148 16.11 2.39 11.97
CA VAL A 148 17.29 1.62 12.37
C VAL A 148 17.48 1.77 13.88
N ILE A 149 17.60 0.64 14.56
CA ILE A 149 17.98 0.57 15.96
C ILE A 149 19.29 -0.21 16.13
N LYS A 150 19.96 -0.02 17.25
CA LYS A 150 21.26 -0.65 17.52
C LYS A 150 21.24 -1.32 18.91
N ILE A 151 21.68 -2.56 18.92
CA ILE A 151 22.00 -3.29 20.15
C ILE A 151 23.52 -3.44 20.29
N ASP A 152 24.02 -3.40 21.50
CA ASP A 152 25.42 -3.64 21.82
C ASP A 152 25.57 -4.95 22.60
N GLY A 153 26.54 -5.77 22.22
CA GLY A 153 26.77 -7.07 22.84
C GLY A 153 28.10 -7.68 22.44
N GLU A 154 28.52 -8.73 23.15
CA GLU A 154 29.73 -9.46 22.81
C GLU A 154 29.50 -10.47 21.68
N GLY A 155 30.45 -10.55 20.74
CA GLY A 155 30.43 -11.44 19.60
C GLY A 155 29.65 -10.89 18.39
N ALA A 156 29.66 -11.66 17.31
CA ALA A 156 28.93 -11.28 16.10
C ALA A 156 27.46 -11.73 16.18
N PHE A 157 26.57 -10.85 15.74
CA PHE A 157 25.15 -11.16 15.60
C PHE A 157 24.85 -11.82 14.24
N PRO A 158 23.85 -12.74 14.17
CA PRO A 158 23.45 -13.39 12.92
C PRO A 158 22.71 -12.40 12.02
N ALA A 159 23.41 -11.82 11.04
CA ALA A 159 22.81 -10.89 10.09
C ALA A 159 22.16 -11.62 8.92
N VAL A 160 21.03 -11.10 8.44
CA VAL A 160 20.36 -11.54 7.20
C VAL A 160 20.99 -10.79 6.03
N PRO A 161 21.53 -11.49 5.00
CA PRO A 161 22.13 -10.84 3.86
C PRO A 161 21.06 -10.11 3.01
N PHE A 162 21.41 -8.95 2.45
CA PHE A 162 20.56 -8.27 1.48
C PHE A 162 20.52 -9.01 0.15
N GLY A 163 19.32 -9.20 -0.37
CA GLY A 163 19.03 -9.61 -1.74
C GLY A 163 18.61 -8.41 -2.58
N ASN A 164 18.52 -8.60 -3.88
CA ASN A 164 18.14 -7.55 -4.82
C ASN A 164 16.65 -7.59 -5.15
N SER A 165 15.87 -6.67 -4.54
CA SER A 165 14.43 -6.57 -4.80
C SER A 165 14.07 -6.13 -6.22
N ASP A 166 14.99 -5.49 -6.97
CA ASP A 166 14.73 -5.07 -8.35
C ASP A 166 14.72 -6.25 -9.34
N ARG A 167 15.20 -7.43 -8.89
CA ARG A 167 15.13 -8.69 -9.65
C ARG A 167 13.92 -9.55 -9.29
N VAL A 168 13.18 -9.15 -8.28
CA VAL A 168 11.99 -9.89 -7.84
C VAL A 168 10.89 -9.74 -8.90
N GLN A 169 10.24 -10.87 -9.21
CA GLN A 169 9.16 -10.93 -10.19
C GLN A 169 7.90 -11.52 -9.56
N VAL A 170 6.74 -11.15 -10.10
CA VAL A 170 5.46 -11.77 -9.75
C VAL A 170 5.54 -13.28 -9.98
N GLY A 171 5.11 -14.06 -9.00
CA GLY A 171 5.22 -15.52 -9.00
C GLY A 171 6.48 -16.07 -8.31
N ASN A 172 7.48 -15.24 -7.97
CA ASN A 172 8.63 -15.70 -7.19
C ASN A 172 8.17 -16.14 -5.78
N TRP A 173 8.68 -17.28 -5.31
CA TRP A 173 8.48 -17.72 -3.95
C TRP A 173 9.18 -16.79 -2.96
N VAL A 174 8.50 -16.48 -1.87
CA VAL A 174 9.01 -15.70 -0.75
C VAL A 174 8.61 -16.31 0.58
N VAL A 175 9.43 -16.07 1.60
CA VAL A 175 9.19 -16.49 2.98
C VAL A 175 9.16 -15.24 3.86
N ALA A 176 8.05 -15.03 4.55
CA ALA A 176 7.91 -13.98 5.54
C ALA A 176 8.23 -14.53 6.94
N VAL A 177 9.14 -13.87 7.64
CA VAL A 177 9.60 -14.25 8.98
C VAL A 177 9.39 -13.08 9.93
N GLY A 178 8.70 -13.33 11.03
CA GLY A 178 8.54 -12.39 12.14
C GLY A 178 8.73 -13.10 13.47
N ASN A 179 8.83 -12.34 14.55
CA ASN A 179 8.96 -12.87 15.90
C ASN A 179 7.93 -12.24 16.84
N PRO A 180 6.61 -12.48 16.57
CA PRO A 180 5.56 -11.94 17.42
C PRO A 180 5.54 -12.64 18.78
N LEU A 181 5.08 -11.89 19.82
CA LEU A 181 4.70 -12.45 21.12
C LEU A 181 5.79 -13.20 21.91
N GLN A 182 7.08 -13.08 21.55
CA GLN A 182 8.22 -13.67 22.28
C GLN A 182 8.17 -15.21 22.49
N LEU A 183 7.25 -15.91 21.83
CA LEU A 183 7.06 -17.35 22.03
C LEU A 183 7.90 -18.17 21.06
N THR A 184 7.72 -17.96 19.78
CA THR A 184 8.46 -18.60 18.69
C THR A 184 8.33 -17.74 17.43
N SER A 185 9.38 -17.71 16.62
CA SER A 185 9.32 -17.05 15.31
C SER A 185 8.18 -17.63 14.46
N THR A 186 7.44 -16.77 13.81
CA THR A 186 6.41 -17.15 12.86
C THR A 186 7.00 -17.11 11.47
N VAL A 187 6.85 -18.20 10.74
CA VAL A 187 7.32 -18.34 9.35
C VAL A 187 6.11 -18.66 8.48
N THR A 188 5.90 -17.84 7.45
CA THR A 188 4.87 -18.07 6.44
C THR A 188 5.50 -18.04 5.05
N ALA A 189 4.93 -18.76 4.09
CA ALA A 189 5.43 -18.79 2.73
C ALA A 189 4.31 -18.46 1.75
N GLY A 190 4.67 -17.85 0.65
CA GLY A 190 3.79 -17.48 -0.42
C GLY A 190 4.58 -17.05 -1.64
N ILE A 191 3.92 -16.35 -2.56
CA ILE A 191 4.56 -15.79 -3.75
C ILE A 191 4.46 -14.26 -3.74
N VAL A 192 5.25 -13.63 -4.57
CA VAL A 192 5.06 -12.23 -4.94
C VAL A 192 3.80 -12.14 -5.80
N SER A 193 2.78 -11.47 -5.30
CA SER A 193 1.48 -11.34 -5.97
C SER A 193 1.42 -10.11 -6.88
N ALA A 194 2.13 -9.03 -6.52
CA ALA A 194 2.28 -7.81 -7.31
C ALA A 194 3.50 -7.01 -6.84
N LEU A 195 3.93 -6.08 -7.67
CA LEU A 195 4.99 -5.11 -7.38
C LEU A 195 4.45 -3.69 -7.51
N GLY A 196 5.12 -2.74 -6.86
CA GLY A 196 4.79 -1.32 -7.00
C GLY A 196 3.42 -0.94 -6.41
N ARG A 197 2.95 -1.58 -5.34
CA ARG A 197 1.66 -1.23 -4.73
C ARG A 197 1.73 0.05 -3.92
N GLN A 198 0.79 0.93 -4.18
CA GLN A 198 0.57 2.16 -3.42
C GLN A 198 -0.75 2.04 -2.65
N LEU A 199 -0.71 2.21 -1.34
CA LEU A 199 -1.85 1.95 -0.46
C LEU A 199 -2.34 3.21 0.26
N ARG A 200 -1.53 4.27 0.23
CA ARG A 200 -1.77 5.56 0.91
C ARG A 200 -1.99 5.39 2.42
N ILE A 201 -1.14 4.57 3.03
CA ILE A 201 -1.18 4.25 4.45
C ILE A 201 -0.11 4.97 5.26
N ILE A 202 0.98 5.37 4.62
CA ILE A 202 1.98 6.23 5.21
C ILE A 202 1.40 7.65 5.23
N GLU A 203 1.27 8.23 6.43
CA GLU A 203 0.64 9.55 6.62
C GLU A 203 1.54 10.71 6.20
N ASP A 204 2.82 10.44 5.92
CA ASP A 204 3.79 11.45 5.51
C ASP A 204 3.42 12.06 4.14
N GLN A 205 3.58 13.37 4.01
CA GLN A 205 3.29 14.10 2.78
C GLN A 205 4.21 13.67 1.62
N PHE A 206 5.45 13.32 1.91
CA PHE A 206 6.46 12.83 0.96
C PHE A 206 6.61 11.32 0.99
N ARG A 207 5.53 10.61 1.33
CA ARG A 207 5.53 9.15 1.40
C ARG A 207 6.07 8.51 0.14
N VAL A 208 6.88 7.50 0.35
CA VAL A 208 7.42 6.63 -0.69
C VAL A 208 6.82 5.25 -0.52
N GLU A 209 5.78 4.97 -1.27
CA GLU A 209 5.08 3.69 -1.25
C GLU A 209 5.25 2.98 -2.59
N SER A 210 6.02 1.90 -2.60
CA SER A 210 6.18 1.00 -3.73
C SER A 210 6.36 -0.42 -3.19
N PHE A 211 5.29 -0.95 -2.56
CA PHE A 211 5.36 -2.21 -1.82
C PHE A 211 5.41 -3.43 -2.73
N ILE A 212 6.12 -4.45 -2.28
CA ILE A 212 5.97 -5.83 -2.74
C ILE A 212 4.71 -6.38 -2.07
N GLN A 213 3.75 -6.85 -2.87
CA GLN A 213 2.58 -7.57 -2.38
C GLN A 213 2.84 -9.07 -2.40
N THR A 214 2.45 -9.78 -1.34
CA THR A 214 2.57 -11.24 -1.22
C THR A 214 1.32 -11.83 -0.59
N ASP A 215 1.02 -13.10 -0.88
CA ASP A 215 0.02 -13.91 -0.21
C ASP A 215 0.59 -14.69 0.99
N ALA A 216 1.91 -14.60 1.25
CA ALA A 216 2.47 -15.02 2.53
C ALA A 216 1.79 -14.24 3.67
N ALA A 217 1.24 -14.95 4.65
CA ALA A 217 0.45 -14.34 5.71
C ALA A 217 1.29 -13.38 6.56
N ILE A 218 0.97 -12.10 6.54
CA ILE A 218 1.53 -11.05 7.39
C ILE A 218 0.46 -10.60 8.38
N ASN A 219 0.77 -10.70 9.67
CA ASN A 219 -0.13 -10.37 10.77
C ASN A 219 0.54 -9.37 11.72
N PRO A 220 -0.20 -8.68 12.60
CA PRO A 220 0.37 -7.89 13.69
C PRO A 220 1.44 -8.68 14.46
N GLY A 221 2.63 -8.07 14.59
CA GLY A 221 3.82 -8.70 15.15
C GLY A 221 4.85 -9.18 14.11
N ASN A 222 4.46 -9.43 12.84
CA ASN A 222 5.42 -9.65 11.76
C ASN A 222 5.95 -8.32 11.16
N SER A 223 5.32 -7.18 11.48
CA SER A 223 5.80 -5.84 11.08
C SER A 223 7.25 -5.63 11.49
N GLY A 224 8.07 -5.15 10.58
CA GLY A 224 9.51 -4.98 10.76
C GLY A 224 10.31 -6.27 10.57
N GLY A 225 9.68 -7.43 10.38
CA GLY A 225 10.33 -8.70 10.08
C GLY A 225 10.77 -8.83 8.63
N ALA A 226 11.41 -9.96 8.30
CA ALA A 226 12.00 -10.20 6.99
C ALA A 226 11.00 -10.78 5.99
N LEU A 227 11.03 -10.30 4.74
CA LEU A 227 10.60 -11.02 3.56
C LEU A 227 11.86 -11.45 2.81
N VAL A 228 12.04 -12.76 2.61
CA VAL A 228 13.24 -13.31 1.98
C VAL A 228 12.91 -14.18 0.77
N ASN A 229 13.87 -14.31 -0.15
CA ASN A 229 13.80 -15.27 -1.24
C ASN A 229 14.20 -16.68 -0.76
N LEU A 230 14.16 -17.66 -1.67
CA LEU A 230 14.55 -19.05 -1.36
C LEU A 230 16.07 -19.26 -1.16
N GLN A 231 16.88 -18.24 -1.33
CA GLN A 231 18.30 -18.22 -0.97
C GLN A 231 18.53 -17.70 0.46
N GLY A 232 17.45 -17.27 1.17
CA GLY A 232 17.54 -16.68 2.50
C GLY A 232 18.01 -15.23 2.48
N GLU A 233 17.99 -14.56 1.33
CA GLU A 233 18.36 -13.16 1.17
C GLU A 233 17.16 -12.24 1.36
N LEU A 234 17.35 -11.12 2.05
CA LEU A 234 16.32 -10.13 2.34
C LEU A 234 15.87 -9.41 1.06
N VAL A 235 14.62 -9.61 0.64
CA VAL A 235 13.99 -8.92 -0.49
C VAL A 235 13.03 -7.82 -0.04
N GLY A 236 12.67 -7.77 1.25
CA GLY A 236 11.88 -6.69 1.81
C GLY A 236 11.73 -6.76 3.32
N ILE A 237 11.23 -5.67 3.90
CA ILE A 237 10.79 -5.58 5.30
C ILE A 237 9.26 -5.66 5.33
N ASN A 238 8.73 -6.65 6.04
CA ASN A 238 7.30 -6.82 6.20
C ASN A 238 6.69 -5.59 6.88
N THR A 239 5.60 -5.06 6.33
CA THR A 239 4.80 -4.04 6.98
C THR A 239 3.39 -4.57 7.14
N ALA A 240 2.97 -4.80 8.39
CA ALA A 240 1.59 -5.17 8.69
C ALA A 240 0.77 -3.90 8.62
N ILE A 241 0.20 -3.69 7.47
CA ILE A 241 -0.70 -2.60 7.24
C ILE A 241 -1.94 -2.90 8.06
N ALA A 242 -2.27 -1.98 8.95
CA ALA A 242 -3.55 -1.98 9.60
C ALA A 242 -4.63 -1.91 8.51
N SER A 243 -5.09 -3.07 8.05
CA SER A 243 -6.37 -3.16 7.38
C SER A 243 -7.36 -2.52 8.35
N ARG A 244 -8.06 -1.46 7.92
CA ARG A 244 -9.12 -0.81 8.69
C ARG A 244 -10.15 -1.83 9.20
N SER A 245 -10.17 -3.03 8.66
CA SER A 245 -10.98 -4.18 9.04
C SER A 245 -10.12 -5.19 9.75
N ARG A 246 -9.38 -5.10 10.71
CA ARG A 246 -8.70 -6.15 11.54
C ARG A 246 -8.80 -7.62 11.02
N ARG A 247 -9.15 -7.81 9.74
CA ARG A 247 -9.25 -9.08 9.04
C ARG A 247 -8.10 -9.16 8.02
N THR A 248 -7.29 -10.17 8.15
CA THR A 248 -6.31 -10.60 7.16
C THR A 248 -7.07 -11.03 5.89
N GLU A 249 -7.13 -10.16 4.90
CA GLU A 249 -7.79 -10.46 3.61
C GLU A 249 -6.86 -11.24 2.66
N GLY A 250 -5.80 -11.88 3.20
CA GLY A 250 -4.87 -12.66 2.38
C GLY A 250 -3.84 -11.84 1.61
N TYR A 251 -3.65 -10.56 1.97
CA TYR A 251 -2.63 -9.69 1.36
C TYR A 251 -1.61 -9.26 2.41
N GLY A 252 -0.34 -9.56 2.12
CA GLY A 252 0.82 -9.03 2.84
C GLY A 252 1.55 -8.01 1.99
N PHE A 253 2.26 -7.08 2.65
CA PHE A 253 3.05 -6.06 1.98
C PHE A 253 4.42 -5.95 2.62
N ALA A 254 5.44 -5.64 1.79
CA ALA A 254 6.79 -5.43 2.27
C ALA A 254 7.46 -4.26 1.53
N ILE A 255 8.28 -3.52 2.26
CA ILE A 255 9.13 -2.45 1.73
C ILE A 255 10.31 -3.09 1.00
N PRO A 256 10.56 -2.80 -0.29
CA PRO A 256 11.62 -3.45 -1.08
C PRO A 256 13.02 -3.27 -0.50
N SER A 257 13.85 -4.33 -0.54
CA SER A 257 15.19 -4.34 0.06
C SER A 257 16.12 -3.26 -0.51
N ALA A 258 16.01 -2.91 -1.79
CA ALA A 258 16.80 -1.84 -2.39
C ALA A 258 16.55 -0.46 -1.74
N LEU A 259 15.29 -0.20 -1.33
CA LEU A 259 14.95 1.00 -0.57
C LEU A 259 15.41 0.86 0.89
N VAL A 260 15.25 -0.32 1.50
CA VAL A 260 15.68 -0.60 2.88
C VAL A 260 17.19 -0.41 3.03
N GLU A 261 18.00 -0.95 2.13
CA GLU A 261 19.45 -0.82 2.13
C GLU A 261 19.89 0.63 2.01
N ARG A 262 19.25 1.37 1.09
CA ARG A 262 19.52 2.79 0.88
C ARG A 262 19.21 3.64 2.11
N VAL A 263 18.02 3.47 2.68
CA VAL A 263 17.55 4.19 3.87
C VAL A 263 18.41 3.83 5.09
N SER A 264 18.60 2.54 5.35
CA SER A 264 19.40 2.09 6.51
C SER A 264 20.84 2.58 6.46
N THR A 265 21.46 2.61 5.26
CA THR A 265 22.82 3.13 5.09
C THR A 265 22.89 4.60 5.50
N ASP A 266 21.93 5.43 5.11
CA ASP A 266 21.92 6.84 5.49
C ASP A 266 21.63 7.03 6.98
N LEU A 267 20.63 6.31 7.52
CA LEU A 267 20.32 6.38 8.95
C LEU A 267 21.51 6.00 9.82
N ILE A 268 22.30 4.99 9.42
CA ILE A 268 23.52 4.59 10.14
C ILE A 268 24.62 5.67 10.04
N ALA A 269 24.79 6.26 8.85
CA ALA A 269 25.87 7.19 8.61
C ALA A 269 25.58 8.61 9.12
N TYR A 270 24.34 9.06 9.06
CA TYR A 270 23.96 10.46 9.28
C TYR A 270 22.87 10.64 10.35
N GLY A 271 22.17 9.57 10.75
CA GLY A 271 21.00 9.65 11.63
C GLY A 271 19.70 10.07 10.93
N GLU A 272 19.79 10.47 9.67
CA GLU A 272 18.71 10.95 8.81
C GLU A 272 18.88 10.47 7.37
N VAL A 273 17.78 10.43 6.60
CA VAL A 273 17.83 10.05 5.19
C VAL A 273 18.06 11.28 4.34
N ARG A 274 19.09 11.26 3.51
CA ARG A 274 19.41 12.34 2.56
C ARG A 274 18.83 12.02 1.19
N ARG A 275 17.67 12.58 0.88
CA ARG A 275 16.97 12.37 -0.38
C ARG A 275 17.28 13.42 -1.42
N GLY A 276 17.41 12.93 -2.66
CA GLY A 276 17.40 13.81 -3.82
C GLY A 276 15.94 14.12 -4.23
N TYR A 277 15.70 15.34 -4.68
CA TYR A 277 14.39 15.80 -5.16
C TYR A 277 14.50 16.38 -6.57
N LEU A 278 13.45 16.15 -7.37
CA LEU A 278 13.29 16.77 -8.68
C LEU A 278 12.71 18.17 -8.58
N GLY A 279 11.73 18.37 -7.69
CA GLY A 279 10.95 19.61 -7.58
C GLY A 279 9.85 19.70 -8.63
N VAL A 280 8.98 18.70 -8.67
CA VAL A 280 7.84 18.60 -9.59
C VAL A 280 6.59 18.15 -8.84
N SER A 281 5.43 18.68 -9.25
CA SER A 281 4.12 18.12 -8.92
C SER A 281 3.71 17.13 -10.02
N ILE A 282 3.24 15.95 -9.61
CA ILE A 282 3.02 14.84 -10.54
C ILE A 282 1.64 14.23 -10.42
N ARG A 283 1.13 13.71 -11.56
CA ARG A 283 -0.12 12.94 -11.63
C ARG A 283 0.05 11.68 -12.46
N PRO A 284 -0.79 10.65 -12.24
CA PRO A 284 -0.84 9.52 -13.16
C PRO A 284 -1.33 9.94 -14.53
N VAL A 285 -0.88 9.23 -15.57
CA VAL A 285 -1.45 9.32 -16.91
C VAL A 285 -2.70 8.45 -16.93
N ASP A 286 -3.85 9.05 -17.27
CA ASP A 286 -5.11 8.37 -17.55
C ASP A 286 -5.36 8.26 -19.06
N ALA A 287 -6.42 7.55 -19.46
CA ALA A 287 -6.73 7.32 -20.88
C ALA A 287 -6.97 8.62 -21.65
N GLU A 288 -7.67 9.58 -21.05
CA GLU A 288 -7.97 10.88 -21.68
C GLU A 288 -6.69 11.69 -21.90
N ARG A 289 -5.78 11.66 -20.93
CA ARG A 289 -4.49 12.37 -21.00
C ARG A 289 -3.55 11.71 -22.00
N ALA A 290 -3.51 10.36 -22.02
CA ALA A 290 -2.71 9.61 -23.01
C ALA A 290 -3.13 9.96 -24.44
N ASP A 291 -4.44 9.98 -24.73
CA ASP A 291 -4.99 10.34 -26.05
C ASP A 291 -4.65 11.78 -26.43
N LYS A 292 -4.83 12.75 -25.51
CA LYS A 292 -4.49 14.16 -25.75
C LYS A 292 -3.01 14.40 -26.04
N LEU A 293 -2.14 13.60 -25.43
CA LEU A 293 -0.67 13.71 -25.57
C LEU A 293 -0.11 12.82 -26.68
N GLY A 294 -0.96 12.03 -27.35
CA GLY A 294 -0.56 11.12 -28.42
C GLY A 294 0.36 10.00 -27.93
N LEU A 295 0.11 9.48 -26.71
CA LEU A 295 0.79 8.32 -26.17
C LEU A 295 0.14 7.04 -26.69
N ASP A 296 0.95 6.07 -27.12
CA ASP A 296 0.46 4.77 -27.57
C ASP A 296 -0.10 3.92 -26.42
N ASP A 297 0.34 4.18 -25.18
CA ASP A 297 -0.02 3.43 -23.98
C ASP A 297 -0.37 4.35 -22.81
N ILE A 298 -1.24 3.88 -21.93
CA ILE A 298 -1.58 4.55 -20.64
C ILE A 298 -0.48 4.23 -19.62
N ARG A 299 0.67 4.89 -19.76
CA ARG A 299 1.82 4.74 -18.84
C ARG A 299 2.61 6.03 -18.74
N GLY A 300 3.39 6.13 -17.67
CA GLY A 300 4.21 7.30 -17.39
C GLY A 300 3.61 8.19 -16.33
N VAL A 301 4.33 9.22 -15.99
CA VAL A 301 3.98 10.18 -14.94
C VAL A 301 3.92 11.58 -15.55
N TYR A 302 2.75 12.15 -15.54
CA TYR A 302 2.51 13.50 -16.02
C TYR A 302 3.04 14.53 -15.03
N ILE A 303 3.87 15.47 -15.50
CA ILE A 303 4.31 16.63 -14.72
C ILE A 303 3.24 17.72 -14.83
N GLU A 304 2.58 17.98 -13.70
CA GLU A 304 1.57 19.03 -13.59
C GLU A 304 2.21 20.40 -13.47
N GLU A 305 3.28 20.47 -12.66
CA GLU A 305 3.99 21.71 -12.38
C GLU A 305 5.46 21.42 -12.10
N VAL A 306 6.33 22.24 -12.65
CA VAL A 306 7.76 22.28 -12.36
C VAL A 306 8.04 23.48 -11.45
N GLN A 307 8.59 23.22 -10.27
CA GLN A 307 8.91 24.30 -9.32
C GLN A 307 10.03 25.18 -9.87
N PRO A 308 9.87 26.49 -9.87
CA PRO A 308 10.90 27.42 -10.34
C PRO A 308 12.22 27.22 -9.61
N SER A 309 13.34 27.27 -10.33
CA SER A 309 14.69 27.08 -9.81
C SER A 309 14.95 25.70 -9.19
N SER A 310 14.06 24.74 -9.36
CA SER A 310 14.25 23.33 -8.93
C SER A 310 15.30 22.59 -9.78
N ALA A 311 15.61 21.35 -9.39
CA ALA A 311 16.44 20.46 -10.20
C ALA A 311 15.83 20.20 -11.57
N ALA A 312 14.50 20.00 -11.61
CA ALA A 312 13.73 19.78 -12.83
C ALA A 312 13.77 20.98 -13.77
N ASP A 313 13.55 22.20 -13.23
CA ASP A 313 13.58 23.45 -14.00
C ASP A 313 14.97 23.69 -14.62
N ARG A 314 16.03 23.57 -13.81
CA ARG A 314 17.41 23.70 -14.30
C ARG A 314 17.79 22.71 -15.39
N ALA A 315 17.21 21.51 -15.36
CA ALA A 315 17.39 20.48 -16.36
C ALA A 315 16.53 20.65 -17.61
N GLY A 316 15.57 21.60 -17.60
CA GLY A 316 14.67 21.89 -18.71
C GLY A 316 13.47 20.95 -18.80
N LEU A 317 13.07 20.30 -17.70
CA LEU A 317 11.76 19.69 -17.54
C LEU A 317 10.70 20.80 -17.59
N ARG A 318 9.48 20.47 -18.03
CA ARG A 318 8.39 21.42 -18.21
C ARG A 318 7.06 20.84 -17.78
N ASP A 319 6.15 21.72 -17.44
CA ASP A 319 4.75 21.37 -17.28
C ASP A 319 4.24 20.72 -18.58
N GLY A 320 3.49 19.65 -18.44
CA GLY A 320 2.99 18.87 -19.57
C GLY A 320 3.89 17.74 -20.05
N ASP A 321 5.11 17.60 -19.55
CA ASP A 321 5.96 16.43 -19.82
C ASP A 321 5.35 15.17 -19.23
N VAL A 322 5.60 14.03 -19.88
CA VAL A 322 5.34 12.72 -19.27
C VAL A 322 6.67 11.99 -19.05
N VAL A 323 7.01 11.77 -17.79
CA VAL A 323 8.18 10.96 -17.43
C VAL A 323 7.90 9.50 -17.75
N THR A 324 8.74 8.90 -18.61
CA THR A 324 8.59 7.52 -19.09
C THR A 324 9.66 6.59 -18.58
N SER A 325 10.82 7.14 -18.15
CA SER A 325 11.89 6.34 -17.55
C SER A 325 12.80 7.18 -16.66
N ILE A 326 13.44 6.52 -15.68
CA ILE A 326 14.52 7.06 -14.84
C ILE A 326 15.69 6.10 -14.92
N MET A 327 16.88 6.59 -15.32
CA MET A 327 18.11 5.77 -15.47
C MET A 327 17.89 4.52 -16.33
N GLY A 328 16.98 4.59 -17.32
CA GLY A 328 16.63 3.48 -18.20
C GLY A 328 15.56 2.53 -17.63
N GLU A 329 15.18 2.65 -16.36
CA GLU A 329 14.09 1.90 -15.77
C GLU A 329 12.75 2.54 -16.15
N LEU A 330 11.78 1.74 -16.60
CA LEU A 330 10.45 2.23 -17.00
C LEU A 330 9.69 2.79 -15.81
N VAL A 331 9.02 3.90 -16.03
CA VAL A 331 8.13 4.55 -15.08
C VAL A 331 6.71 4.45 -15.62
N SER A 332 5.85 3.73 -14.93
CA SER A 332 4.45 3.50 -15.32
C SER A 332 3.47 4.30 -14.46
N ALA A 333 3.83 4.59 -13.22
CA ALA A 333 2.99 5.26 -12.24
C ALA A 333 3.82 6.21 -11.33
N PRO A 334 3.16 7.17 -10.63
CA PRO A 334 3.83 8.10 -9.72
C PRO A 334 4.73 7.44 -8.66
N ASN A 335 4.33 6.32 -8.11
CA ASN A 335 5.10 5.58 -7.11
C ASN A 335 6.40 4.97 -7.66
N ASP A 336 6.43 4.61 -8.95
CA ASP A 336 7.66 4.14 -9.60
C ASP A 336 8.69 5.28 -9.61
N LEU A 337 8.27 6.47 -10.09
CA LEU A 337 9.11 7.67 -10.10
C LEU A 337 9.59 8.02 -8.70
N GLN A 338 8.68 8.06 -7.72
CA GLN A 338 8.99 8.38 -6.33
C GLN A 338 10.00 7.39 -5.74
N SER A 339 9.80 6.09 -5.94
CA SER A 339 10.70 5.03 -5.45
C SER A 339 12.09 5.11 -6.08
N LEU A 340 12.18 5.36 -7.39
CA LEU A 340 13.46 5.46 -8.11
C LEU A 340 14.26 6.69 -7.67
N ILE A 341 13.59 7.82 -7.45
CA ILE A 341 14.23 9.06 -6.98
C ILE A 341 14.59 8.96 -5.49
N ALA A 342 13.74 8.37 -4.65
CA ALA A 342 13.99 8.22 -3.21
C ALA A 342 15.27 7.42 -2.88
N ARG A 343 15.73 6.58 -3.81
CA ARG A 343 17.00 5.85 -3.70
C ARG A 343 18.23 6.67 -4.06
N ARG A 344 18.08 7.94 -4.48
CA ARG A 344 19.17 8.82 -4.93
C ARG A 344 19.46 9.88 -3.88
N ARG A 345 20.67 10.42 -3.94
CA ARG A 345 21.18 11.45 -3.03
C ARG A 345 21.11 12.84 -3.67
N PRO A 346 21.09 13.89 -2.84
CA PRO A 346 21.38 15.23 -3.34
C PRO A 346 22.72 15.26 -4.09
N GLY A 347 22.72 15.90 -5.26
CA GLY A 347 23.89 15.98 -6.13
C GLY A 347 24.05 14.81 -7.11
N ASP A 348 23.32 13.70 -6.94
CA ASP A 348 23.31 12.64 -7.95
C ASP A 348 22.69 13.16 -9.25
N THR A 349 23.30 12.80 -10.39
CA THR A 349 22.73 13.08 -11.70
C THR A 349 21.99 11.84 -12.21
N VAL A 350 20.72 12.03 -12.55
CA VAL A 350 19.85 10.98 -13.09
C VAL A 350 19.44 11.32 -14.51
N THR A 351 19.37 10.30 -15.37
CA THR A 351 18.81 10.43 -16.72
C THR A 351 17.29 10.25 -16.63
N VAL A 352 16.54 11.24 -17.10
CA VAL A 352 15.07 11.26 -17.14
C VAL A 352 14.63 11.18 -18.59
N GLY A 353 13.94 10.10 -18.95
CA GLY A 353 13.25 9.97 -20.23
C GLY A 353 11.89 10.63 -20.14
N VAL A 354 11.58 11.52 -21.08
CA VAL A 354 10.29 12.21 -21.12
C VAL A 354 9.70 12.16 -22.53
N TRP A 355 8.38 12.08 -22.57
CA TRP A 355 7.57 12.32 -23.76
C TRP A 355 7.09 13.77 -23.74
N ARG A 356 7.43 14.52 -24.80
CA ARG A 356 7.06 15.93 -24.98
C ARG A 356 6.77 16.20 -26.46
N ASP A 357 5.61 16.76 -26.76
CA ASP A 357 5.18 17.15 -28.12
C ASP A 357 5.33 16.01 -29.16
N GLY A 358 4.95 14.78 -28.79
CA GLY A 358 5.06 13.61 -29.67
C GLY A 358 6.47 13.04 -29.84
N ILE A 359 7.44 13.46 -29.03
CA ILE A 359 8.85 13.07 -29.17
C ILE A 359 9.41 12.62 -27.82
N ASN A 360 10.09 11.46 -27.82
CA ASN A 360 10.91 11.03 -26.68
C ASN A 360 12.19 11.87 -26.57
N ARG A 361 12.45 12.39 -25.38
CA ARG A 361 13.65 13.14 -25.03
C ARG A 361 14.30 12.52 -23.81
N THR A 362 15.60 12.72 -23.67
CA THR A 362 16.36 12.35 -22.47
C THR A 362 17.03 13.60 -21.90
N LEU A 363 16.83 13.82 -20.61
CA LEU A 363 17.38 14.96 -19.87
C LEU A 363 18.24 14.45 -18.73
N GLU A 364 19.33 15.14 -18.43
CA GLU A 364 20.14 14.88 -17.24
C GLU A 364 19.74 15.85 -16.14
N VAL A 365 19.33 15.31 -14.99
CA VAL A 365 18.86 16.08 -13.85
C VAL A 365 19.77 15.83 -12.66
N THR A 366 20.42 16.88 -12.15
CA THR A 366 21.16 16.81 -10.89
C THR A 366 20.20 17.14 -9.74
N LEU A 367 19.93 16.14 -8.90
CA LEU A 367 18.94 16.22 -7.82
C LEU A 367 19.33 17.25 -6.77
N MET A 368 18.35 17.98 -6.26
CA MET A 368 18.52 18.91 -5.13
C MET A 368 18.26 18.21 -3.79
N GLY A 369 18.78 18.78 -2.70
CA GLY A 369 18.56 18.32 -1.33
C GLY A 369 17.49 19.13 -0.58
N GLU A 370 17.12 18.63 0.58
CA GLU A 370 16.20 19.32 1.52
C GLU A 370 16.79 20.61 2.09
N ASP A 371 18.10 20.74 2.10
CA ASP A 371 18.86 21.92 2.58
C ASP A 371 18.82 23.11 1.62
N THR A 372 18.28 22.92 0.40
CA THR A 372 18.17 24.01 -0.57
C THR A 372 17.03 24.96 -0.24
N SER A 373 17.24 26.28 -0.44
CA SER A 373 16.20 27.29 -0.23
C SER A 373 14.94 27.00 -1.05
N VAL A 374 15.12 26.53 -2.29
CA VAL A 374 14.04 26.15 -3.21
C VAL A 374 13.16 25.04 -2.62
N TYR A 375 13.77 24.01 -2.01
CA TYR A 375 13.02 22.96 -1.36
C TYR A 375 12.27 23.47 -0.12
N GLN A 376 12.90 24.31 0.69
CA GLN A 376 12.31 24.87 1.89
C GLN A 376 11.14 25.85 1.57
N GLU A 377 11.27 26.66 0.53
CA GLU A 377 10.19 27.51 0.03
C GLU A 377 9.01 26.65 -0.46
N TRP A 378 9.27 25.67 -1.32
CA TRP A 378 8.27 24.74 -1.80
C TRP A 378 7.56 24.01 -0.66
N LEU A 379 8.31 23.54 0.34
CA LEU A 379 7.76 22.88 1.52
C LEU A 379 6.86 23.82 2.35
N SER A 380 7.25 25.10 2.46
CA SER A 380 6.45 26.11 3.16
C SER A 380 5.14 26.39 2.44
N ASP A 381 5.17 26.47 1.13
CA ASP A 381 3.99 26.68 0.28
C ASP A 381 3.00 25.51 0.40
N LEU A 382 3.51 24.28 0.37
CA LEU A 382 2.69 23.08 0.58
C LEU A 382 2.05 23.02 1.96
N ARG A 383 2.74 23.50 3.01
CA ARG A 383 2.22 23.54 4.39
C ARG A 383 1.23 24.70 4.62
N SER A 384 1.42 25.79 3.92
CA SER A 384 0.58 26.99 4.07
C SER A 384 -0.78 26.87 3.38
N GLY A 385 -0.97 25.84 2.53
CA GLY A 385 -2.10 25.77 1.61
C GLY A 385 -2.00 26.87 0.54
N PRO A 386 -2.87 26.94 -0.44
CA PRO A 386 -2.84 28.03 -1.41
C PRO A 386 -2.96 29.35 -0.67
N SER A 387 -1.82 30.08 -0.56
CA SER A 387 -1.83 31.43 -0.04
C SER A 387 -2.70 32.27 -0.96
N SER A 388 -3.76 32.84 -0.40
CA SER A 388 -4.55 33.91 -1.02
C SER A 388 -3.65 35.13 -1.22
N GLY A 389 -2.79 35.12 -2.23
CA GLY A 389 -1.80 36.13 -2.50
C GLY A 389 -1.26 36.12 -3.93
N SER A 390 -2.12 35.99 -4.91
CA SER A 390 -1.96 36.66 -6.20
C SER A 390 -3.28 37.34 -6.49
N GLU A 391 -3.25 38.66 -6.56
CA GLU A 391 -4.33 39.46 -7.10
C GLU A 391 -4.64 38.95 -8.53
N SER A 392 -5.49 37.93 -8.60
CA SER A 392 -6.26 37.68 -9.81
C SER A 392 -7.24 38.84 -9.97
N PRO A 393 -7.46 39.35 -11.18
CA PRO A 393 -8.37 40.47 -11.39
C PRO A 393 -9.71 40.08 -10.77
N GLU A 394 -10.21 41.01 -9.96
CA GLU A 394 -11.48 41.00 -9.26
C GLU A 394 -12.61 40.47 -10.16
N TYR A 395 -12.85 39.13 -10.06
CA TYR A 395 -14.07 38.53 -10.58
C TYR A 395 -15.17 38.96 -9.61
N GLN A 396 -15.93 39.96 -9.97
CA GLN A 396 -17.20 40.24 -9.33
C GLN A 396 -18.18 39.14 -9.73
N PRO A 397 -18.62 38.30 -8.79
CA PRO A 397 -19.67 37.32 -9.10
C PRO A 397 -20.96 38.13 -9.37
N PRO A 398 -21.74 37.75 -10.39
CA PRO A 398 -23.08 38.27 -10.51
C PRO A 398 -23.87 37.89 -9.26
N ASP A 399 -24.45 38.93 -8.65
CA ASP A 399 -25.40 38.78 -7.56
C ASP A 399 -26.42 37.68 -7.91
N ASN A 400 -26.33 36.53 -7.28
CA ASN A 400 -27.49 35.79 -6.77
C ASN A 400 -27.15 34.42 -6.17
N GLN A 401 -27.79 34.14 -5.06
CA GLN A 401 -28.08 32.86 -4.40
C GLN A 401 -27.05 32.30 -3.44
N GLN A 402 -27.42 32.49 -2.19
CA GLN A 402 -27.06 31.72 -1.03
C GLN A 402 -26.92 30.22 -1.37
N ASN A 403 -25.66 29.70 -1.41
CA ASN A 403 -25.42 28.27 -1.27
C ASN A 403 -25.01 28.03 0.19
N ASP A 404 -25.96 27.54 0.95
CA ASP A 404 -25.85 27.05 2.32
C ASP A 404 -24.89 25.85 2.34
N THR A 405 -23.60 26.09 2.58
CA THR A 405 -22.62 25.03 2.90
C THR A 405 -22.59 24.72 4.41
N ALA A 406 -23.65 25.02 5.12
CA ALA A 406 -23.77 24.70 6.52
C ALA A 406 -23.79 23.18 6.72
N VAL A 407 -22.80 22.65 7.44
CA VAL A 407 -22.79 21.24 7.87
C VAL A 407 -23.70 21.11 9.09
N THR A 408 -24.70 20.26 9.00
CA THR A 408 -25.57 19.88 10.11
C THR A 408 -24.95 18.71 10.85
N GLU A 409 -24.58 18.91 12.11
CA GLU A 409 -24.03 17.85 12.95
C GLU A 409 -25.15 16.99 13.54
N ILE A 410 -24.94 15.67 13.51
CA ILE A 410 -25.83 14.66 14.10
C ILE A 410 -25.09 14.02 15.27
N ASP A 411 -25.19 14.64 16.45
CA ASP A 411 -24.46 14.23 17.66
C ASP A 411 -24.68 12.74 18.01
N GLY A 412 -25.92 12.26 17.85
CA GLY A 412 -26.27 10.86 18.16
C GLY A 412 -25.51 9.82 17.29
N TRP A 413 -25.12 10.18 16.08
CA TRP A 413 -24.38 9.32 15.15
C TRP A 413 -22.93 9.76 14.95
N SER A 414 -22.54 10.94 15.44
CA SER A 414 -21.22 11.56 15.25
C SER A 414 -20.86 11.72 13.78
N ILE A 415 -21.76 12.33 13.00
CA ILE A 415 -21.57 12.61 11.57
C ILE A 415 -21.93 14.05 11.25
N GLY A 416 -21.28 14.60 10.23
CA GLY A 416 -21.68 15.88 9.62
C GLY A 416 -22.35 15.67 8.28
N LEU A 417 -23.53 16.24 8.12
CA LEU A 417 -24.33 16.21 6.91
C LEU A 417 -24.43 17.59 6.27
N ARG A 418 -24.43 17.66 4.95
CA ARG A 418 -24.72 18.90 4.21
C ARG A 418 -25.66 18.64 3.04
N ALA A 419 -26.25 19.70 2.55
CA ALA A 419 -27.05 19.61 1.30
C ALA A 419 -26.15 19.25 0.12
N LEU A 420 -26.74 18.60 -0.88
CA LEU A 420 -26.10 18.31 -2.17
C LEU A 420 -26.17 19.57 -3.06
N SER A 421 -25.08 19.80 -3.80
CA SER A 421 -25.13 20.69 -4.96
C SER A 421 -25.74 19.96 -6.16
N ASP A 422 -26.23 20.71 -7.15
CA ASP A 422 -26.80 20.15 -8.40
C ASP A 422 -25.80 19.26 -9.14
N ALA A 423 -24.52 19.62 -9.12
CA ALA A 423 -23.43 18.85 -9.73
C ALA A 423 -23.20 17.51 -8.99
N GLU A 424 -23.30 17.51 -7.68
CA GLU A 424 -23.19 16.29 -6.87
C GLU A 424 -24.41 15.41 -7.05
N ALA A 425 -25.62 15.95 -7.02
CA ALA A 425 -26.85 15.22 -7.29
C ALA A 425 -26.77 14.46 -8.61
N SER A 426 -26.30 15.15 -9.65
CA SER A 426 -26.04 14.54 -10.98
C SER A 426 -24.97 13.44 -10.92
N THR A 427 -23.88 13.66 -10.17
CA THR A 427 -22.78 12.69 -10.03
C THR A 427 -23.20 11.41 -9.32
N PHE A 428 -24.04 11.52 -8.30
CA PHE A 428 -24.56 10.38 -7.54
C PHE A 428 -25.83 9.77 -8.16
N GLY A 429 -26.41 10.40 -9.17
CA GLY A 429 -27.63 9.95 -9.83
C GLY A 429 -28.86 10.01 -8.92
N VAL A 430 -28.95 11.04 -8.08
CA VAL A 430 -30.04 11.24 -7.10
C VAL A 430 -30.72 12.60 -7.31
N ASP A 431 -32.01 12.67 -7.00
CA ASP A 431 -32.79 13.92 -7.06
C ASP A 431 -32.72 14.74 -5.76
N GLY A 432 -32.11 14.17 -4.70
CA GLY A 432 -31.98 14.77 -3.37
C GLY A 432 -31.33 13.80 -2.41
N GLY A 433 -31.08 14.25 -1.18
CA GLY A 433 -30.47 13.46 -0.11
C GLY A 433 -29.59 14.30 0.82
N ALA A 434 -29.03 13.66 1.83
CA ALA A 434 -28.07 14.26 2.74
C ALA A 434 -26.67 13.73 2.48
N TYR A 435 -25.75 14.62 2.07
CA TYR A 435 -24.36 14.22 1.82
C TYR A 435 -23.59 14.06 3.12
N VAL A 436 -22.94 12.92 3.31
CA VAL A 436 -22.11 12.63 4.48
C VAL A 436 -20.73 13.29 4.28
N ALA A 437 -20.53 14.43 4.90
CA ALA A 437 -19.31 15.20 4.79
C ALA A 437 -18.16 14.57 5.60
N TYR A 438 -18.45 14.14 6.83
CA TYR A 438 -17.52 13.44 7.69
C TYR A 438 -18.26 12.43 8.60
N VAL A 439 -17.48 11.46 9.09
CA VAL A 439 -17.89 10.47 10.11
C VAL A 439 -16.77 10.43 11.13
N GLU A 440 -17.08 10.75 12.40
CA GLU A 440 -16.09 10.76 13.47
C GLU A 440 -15.71 9.34 13.91
N SER A 441 -14.43 9.14 14.15
CA SER A 441 -13.91 7.87 14.65
C SER A 441 -14.45 7.58 16.05
N GLY A 442 -15.06 6.38 16.24
CA GLY A 442 -15.65 5.98 17.51
C GLY A 442 -17.14 6.32 17.68
N GLY A 443 -17.74 7.09 16.75
CA GLY A 443 -19.19 7.33 16.72
C GLY A 443 -19.99 6.11 16.28
N ARG A 444 -21.33 6.14 16.51
CA ARG A 444 -22.23 5.03 16.14
C ARG A 444 -22.24 4.74 14.64
N ALA A 445 -22.20 5.78 13.80
CA ALA A 445 -22.13 5.63 12.35
C ALA A 445 -20.82 4.98 11.90
N ALA A 446 -19.69 5.34 12.55
CA ALA A 446 -18.41 4.69 12.30
C ALA A 446 -18.41 3.22 12.72
N ALA A 447 -19.03 2.89 13.86
CA ALA A 447 -19.18 1.51 14.34
C ALA A 447 -20.04 0.66 13.37
N ALA A 448 -21.06 1.26 12.77
CA ALA A 448 -21.89 0.65 11.73
C ALA A 448 -21.19 0.58 10.35
N GLY A 449 -20.00 1.18 10.20
CA GLY A 449 -19.24 1.18 8.96
C GLY A 449 -19.74 2.15 7.89
N LEU A 450 -20.53 3.18 8.26
CA LEU A 450 -21.01 4.21 7.33
C LEU A 450 -19.80 5.01 6.81
N PRO A 451 -19.55 5.04 5.48
CA PRO A 451 -18.43 5.80 4.93
C PRO A 451 -18.78 7.29 4.75
N ARG A 452 -17.77 8.15 4.72
CA ARG A 452 -17.91 9.51 4.22
C ARG A 452 -18.03 9.53 2.69
N ASN A 453 -18.44 10.67 2.12
CA ASN A 453 -18.57 10.88 0.66
C ASN A 453 -19.63 9.96 0.01
N VAL A 454 -20.72 9.73 0.69
CA VAL A 454 -21.93 9.06 0.20
C VAL A 454 -23.14 9.94 0.46
N VAL A 455 -24.25 9.65 -0.19
CA VAL A 455 -25.52 10.39 -0.02
C VAL A 455 -26.53 9.51 0.68
N ILE A 456 -27.03 9.93 1.83
CA ILE A 456 -28.15 9.25 2.50
C ILE A 456 -29.42 9.58 1.71
N THR A 457 -30.09 8.56 1.20
CA THR A 457 -31.31 8.68 0.39
C THR A 457 -32.56 8.16 1.10
N ARG A 458 -32.40 7.28 2.11
CA ARG A 458 -33.51 6.77 2.92
C ARG A 458 -33.07 6.41 4.33
N LEU A 459 -33.98 6.58 5.28
CA LEU A 459 -33.90 6.05 6.64
C LEU A 459 -35.12 5.17 6.89
N GLY A 460 -34.94 3.84 7.00
CA GLY A 460 -36.02 2.91 6.97
C GLY A 460 -36.92 3.10 5.74
N ASP A 461 -38.20 3.38 5.95
CA ASP A 461 -39.15 3.66 4.86
C ASP A 461 -39.22 5.14 4.47
N THR A 462 -38.55 6.04 5.19
CA THR A 462 -38.60 7.49 4.95
C THR A 462 -37.58 7.89 3.88
N ARG A 463 -38.02 8.59 2.83
CA ARG A 463 -37.14 9.22 1.83
C ARG A 463 -36.49 10.47 2.44
N ILE A 464 -35.20 10.62 2.19
CA ILE A 464 -34.40 11.78 2.63
C ILE A 464 -34.10 12.65 1.41
N GLU A 465 -34.45 13.93 1.47
CA GLU A 465 -34.20 14.92 0.44
C GLU A 465 -33.17 15.97 0.90
N THR A 466 -33.10 16.20 2.22
CA THR A 466 -32.23 17.20 2.84
C THR A 466 -31.63 16.68 4.15
N PRO A 467 -30.54 17.29 4.67
CA PRO A 467 -30.01 16.98 6.01
C PRO A 467 -31.05 17.18 7.14
N ALA A 468 -31.97 18.12 6.97
CA ALA A 468 -33.02 18.38 7.98
C ALA A 468 -33.98 17.20 8.14
N ASP A 469 -34.24 16.44 7.06
CA ASP A 469 -35.11 15.24 7.13
C ASP A 469 -34.45 14.17 7.99
N VAL A 470 -33.12 14.05 7.98
CA VAL A 470 -32.39 13.12 8.85
C VAL A 470 -32.54 13.50 10.31
N VAL A 471 -32.39 14.80 10.64
CA VAL A 471 -32.58 15.31 12.00
C VAL A 471 -34.01 15.02 12.49
N GLN A 472 -35.01 15.31 11.65
CA GLN A 472 -36.40 15.09 12.00
C GLN A 472 -36.69 13.61 12.23
N HIS A 473 -36.25 12.73 11.33
CA HIS A 473 -36.48 11.29 11.46
C HIS A 473 -35.85 10.70 12.72
N LEU A 474 -34.64 11.13 13.07
CA LEU A 474 -33.97 10.65 14.29
C LEU A 474 -34.58 11.21 15.58
N ALA A 475 -35.23 12.36 15.52
CA ALA A 475 -35.98 12.88 16.68
C ALA A 475 -37.27 12.06 16.98
N GLU A 476 -37.80 11.40 15.98
CA GLU A 476 -39.06 10.63 16.08
C GLU A 476 -38.80 9.12 16.26
N THR A 477 -37.56 8.63 16.01
CA THR A 477 -37.25 7.21 16.00
C THR A 477 -36.33 6.84 17.19
N THR A 478 -36.71 5.76 17.91
CA THR A 478 -35.91 5.17 18.98
C THR A 478 -35.51 3.76 18.58
N GLY A 479 -34.20 3.47 18.60
CA GLY A 479 -33.64 2.16 18.23
C GLY A 479 -32.81 2.20 16.96
N SER A 480 -32.41 1.03 16.45
CA SER A 480 -31.59 0.93 15.25
C SER A 480 -32.34 1.39 14.00
N VAL A 481 -31.63 2.11 13.13
CA VAL A 481 -32.15 2.69 11.89
C VAL A 481 -31.40 2.12 10.70
N LEU A 482 -32.14 1.57 9.73
CA LEU A 482 -31.58 1.13 8.47
C LEU A 482 -31.36 2.34 7.55
N VAL A 483 -30.11 2.63 7.24
CA VAL A 483 -29.66 3.75 6.42
C VAL A 483 -29.36 3.27 5.02
N GLN A 484 -30.08 3.75 4.01
CA GLN A 484 -29.72 3.53 2.61
C GLN A 484 -28.92 4.72 2.10
N VAL A 485 -27.76 4.43 1.55
CA VAL A 485 -26.93 5.46 0.90
C VAL A 485 -26.70 5.16 -0.58
N GLN A 486 -26.48 6.21 -1.35
CA GLN A 486 -26.03 6.12 -2.72
C GLN A 486 -24.54 6.40 -2.80
N ARG A 487 -23.78 5.51 -3.45
CA ARG A 487 -22.37 5.68 -3.73
C ARG A 487 -22.15 6.44 -5.03
N ARG A 488 -20.94 6.98 -5.22
CA ARG A 488 -20.57 7.75 -6.42
C ARG A 488 -20.60 6.93 -7.72
N ASP A 489 -20.48 5.61 -7.63
CA ASP A 489 -20.59 4.68 -8.76
C ASP A 489 -22.03 4.32 -9.12
N GLY A 490 -23.03 4.97 -8.47
CA GLY A 490 -24.43 4.72 -8.69
C GLY A 490 -24.97 3.48 -7.97
N THR A 491 -24.17 2.80 -7.12
CA THR A 491 -24.64 1.62 -6.39
C THR A 491 -25.22 1.99 -5.01
N PRO A 492 -26.37 1.45 -4.62
CA PRO A 492 -26.91 1.63 -3.27
C PRO A 492 -26.18 0.72 -2.26
N ALA A 493 -26.04 1.21 -1.03
CA ALA A 493 -25.55 0.42 0.10
C ALA A 493 -26.41 0.66 1.33
N PHE A 494 -26.39 -0.30 2.27
CA PHE A 494 -27.25 -0.28 3.45
C PHE A 494 -26.39 -0.45 4.71
N TYR A 495 -26.71 0.33 5.74
CA TYR A 495 -26.04 0.30 7.04
C TYR A 495 -27.11 0.33 8.14
N GLU A 496 -26.90 -0.40 9.20
CA GLU A 496 -27.77 -0.38 10.38
C GLU A 496 -27.03 0.36 11.49
N ILE A 497 -27.60 1.48 11.95
CA ILE A 497 -27.01 2.34 13.00
C ILE A 497 -27.92 2.27 14.23
N ASP A 498 -27.34 1.86 15.34
CA ASP A 498 -28.04 1.74 16.64
C ASP A 498 -28.25 3.09 17.33
#